data_7a0f3201994bfe5a7c4ada394c4da916
#
_entry.id   7a0f3201994bfe5a7c4ada394c4da916
#
_cell.length_a   1.000
_cell.length_b   1.000
_cell.length_c   1.000
_cell.angle_alpha   90.00
_cell.angle_beta   90.00
_cell.angle_gamma   90.00
#
_symmetry.space_group_name_H-M   'P 1'
#
loop_
_entity.id
_entity.type
_entity.pdbx_description
1 polymer ?
#
loop_
_entity_poly.entity_id
_entity_poly.type
_entity_poly.pdbx_seq_one_letter_code
_entity_poly.pdbx_strand_id
1 'polypeptide(L)'
;MKGIVLAGGSGTRLYPITRGVSKQLIPVYDKPMVFYPVSTLMLAGIRDILIISTPEDLPAFRRLLGSGEDIGVRFSYAEQPRPEGLAQAFIIGRDFIGDDAVCLVLGDNIFYGQGFTGMLLEAGRLAREEGQASVFAYPVKDPQRFGVVEVDQLFRAVSIEEKPLKPKSNLAVVGLYFYPNSVVRIAAGVTPSARGELEITSVNEAYLKKGNLHVQRLGRGFAWLDTGTIDSLTEASNFIASIEKRQGFQVAALEEISFRKGWISADRLRELARPMAGNSYGQYLAALADNGC
;
A
#
# COMPACT_ATOMS: atom_id res chain seq x y z
N MET A 1 6.06 7.41 12.68
CA MET A 1 4.98 7.18 11.69
C MET A 1 4.64 5.70 11.66
N LYS A 2 3.38 5.36 11.63
CA LYS A 2 2.86 4.00 11.54
C LYS A 2 2.40 3.69 10.12
N GLY A 3 2.38 2.41 9.75
CA GLY A 3 1.85 1.93 8.48
C GLY A 3 0.64 1.03 8.69
N ILE A 4 -0.35 1.12 7.80
CA ILE A 4 -1.50 0.22 7.78
C ILE A 4 -1.59 -0.38 6.38
N VAL A 5 -1.64 -1.71 6.30
CA VAL A 5 -2.05 -2.43 5.10
C VAL A 5 -3.49 -2.89 5.31
N LEU A 6 -4.41 -2.37 4.51
CA LEU A 6 -5.80 -2.83 4.54
C LEU A 6 -5.97 -3.97 3.54
N ALA A 7 -6.00 -5.19 4.06
CA ALA A 7 -6.07 -6.44 3.31
C ALA A 7 -7.39 -7.19 3.57
N GLY A 8 -8.47 -6.44 3.73
CA GLY A 8 -9.84 -6.97 3.87
C GLY A 8 -10.57 -7.08 2.53
N GLY A 9 -11.83 -7.49 2.61
CA GLY A 9 -12.73 -7.59 1.48
C GLY A 9 -12.95 -9.02 0.98
N SER A 10 -14.13 -9.29 0.40
CA SER A 10 -14.58 -10.63 -0.01
C SER A 10 -13.91 -11.17 -1.29
N GLY A 11 -13.23 -10.31 -2.06
CA GLY A 11 -12.55 -10.72 -3.30
C GLY A 11 -13.46 -11.36 -4.37
N THR A 12 -14.78 -11.18 -4.32
CA THR A 12 -15.77 -11.89 -5.15
C THR A 12 -15.52 -11.75 -6.65
N ARG A 13 -14.93 -10.66 -7.11
CA ARG A 13 -14.57 -10.45 -8.52
C ARG A 13 -13.49 -11.43 -9.03
N LEU A 14 -12.77 -12.09 -8.12
CA LEU A 14 -11.76 -13.11 -8.44
C LEU A 14 -12.25 -14.55 -8.19
N TYR A 15 -13.55 -14.76 -7.96
CA TYR A 15 -14.07 -16.12 -7.85
C TYR A 15 -13.83 -16.93 -9.14
N PRO A 16 -13.49 -18.24 -9.02
CA PRO A 16 -13.48 -19.05 -7.79
C PRO A 16 -12.18 -19.01 -6.97
N ILE A 17 -11.13 -18.31 -7.40
CA ILE A 17 -9.79 -18.31 -6.77
C ILE A 17 -9.88 -17.91 -5.29
N THR A 18 -10.61 -16.83 -4.99
CA THR A 18 -10.74 -16.26 -3.63
C THR A 18 -11.79 -16.97 -2.75
N ARG A 19 -12.26 -18.15 -3.13
CA ARG A 19 -13.10 -18.97 -2.26
C ARG A 19 -12.33 -19.65 -1.14
N GLY A 20 -11.04 -19.90 -1.35
CA GLY A 20 -10.22 -20.65 -0.40
C GLY A 20 -8.99 -19.86 0.09
N VAL A 21 -8.78 -18.63 -0.41
CA VAL A 21 -7.63 -17.82 -0.05
C VAL A 21 -7.97 -16.34 -0.16
N SER A 22 -7.47 -15.53 0.78
CA SER A 22 -7.54 -14.07 0.67
C SER A 22 -6.92 -13.59 -0.64
N LYS A 23 -7.52 -12.59 -1.29
CA LYS A 23 -7.00 -11.98 -2.51
C LYS A 23 -5.53 -11.58 -2.36
N GLN A 24 -5.18 -10.96 -1.24
CA GLN A 24 -3.85 -10.42 -1.00
C GLN A 24 -2.79 -11.50 -0.69
N LEU A 25 -3.19 -12.76 -0.55
CA LEU A 25 -2.30 -13.92 -0.43
C LEU A 25 -2.09 -14.65 -1.76
N ILE A 26 -2.84 -14.29 -2.81
CA ILE A 26 -2.60 -14.82 -4.17
C ILE A 26 -1.24 -14.34 -4.65
N PRO A 27 -0.44 -15.20 -5.32
CA PRO A 27 0.83 -14.77 -5.86
C PRO A 27 0.66 -13.79 -7.01
N VAL A 28 1.51 -12.76 -7.02
CA VAL A 28 1.76 -11.90 -8.18
C VAL A 28 3.19 -12.19 -8.61
N TYR A 29 3.32 -12.96 -9.68
CA TYR A 29 4.53 -13.57 -10.19
C TYR A 29 5.15 -14.55 -9.16
N ASP A 30 6.13 -14.14 -8.38
CA ASP A 30 6.97 -15.01 -7.54
C ASP A 30 6.72 -14.87 -6.02
N LYS A 31 5.86 -13.93 -5.61
CA LYS A 31 5.59 -13.67 -4.18
C LYS A 31 4.14 -13.28 -3.90
N PRO A 32 3.65 -13.44 -2.66
CA PRO A 32 2.29 -13.05 -2.30
C PRO A 32 2.04 -11.55 -2.54
N MET A 33 0.84 -11.21 -3.02
CA MET A 33 0.45 -9.83 -3.35
C MET A 33 0.70 -8.85 -2.20
N VAL A 34 0.50 -9.25 -0.95
CA VAL A 34 0.69 -8.39 0.23
C VAL A 34 2.14 -7.88 0.40
N PHE A 35 3.13 -8.54 -0.21
CA PHE A 35 4.52 -8.09 -0.16
C PHE A 35 4.70 -6.73 -0.83
N TYR A 36 3.94 -6.43 -1.89
CA TYR A 36 4.03 -5.16 -2.61
C TYR A 36 3.59 -3.95 -1.77
N PRO A 37 2.39 -3.92 -1.15
CA PRO A 37 2.03 -2.83 -0.25
C PRO A 37 2.90 -2.78 1.02
N VAL A 38 3.33 -3.92 1.58
CA VAL A 38 4.29 -3.94 2.69
C VAL A 38 5.61 -3.30 2.27
N SER A 39 6.15 -3.65 1.08
CA SER A 39 7.37 -3.03 0.55
C SER A 39 7.26 -1.53 0.38
N THR A 40 6.09 -1.02 -0.04
CA THR A 40 5.81 0.41 -0.15
C THR A 40 5.96 1.12 1.19
N LEU A 41 5.42 0.55 2.27
CA LEU A 41 5.58 1.08 3.62
C LEU A 41 7.05 1.04 4.07
N MET A 42 7.74 -0.06 3.80
CA MET A 42 9.16 -0.20 4.14
C MET A 42 10.04 0.79 3.37
N LEU A 43 9.76 1.03 2.07
CA LEU A 43 10.44 2.06 1.27
C LEU A 43 10.23 3.46 1.85
N ALA A 44 9.04 3.75 2.40
CA ALA A 44 8.75 4.99 3.13
C ALA A 44 9.48 5.08 4.50
N GLY A 45 10.28 4.08 4.88
CA GLY A 45 10.98 4.05 6.16
C GLY A 45 10.11 3.62 7.35
N ILE A 46 8.95 3.07 7.11
CA ILE A 46 7.99 2.65 8.14
C ILE A 46 8.32 1.22 8.58
N ARG A 47 8.51 1.04 9.90
CA ARG A 47 8.86 -0.25 10.50
C ARG A 47 7.75 -0.85 11.36
N ASP A 48 6.82 -0.03 11.86
CA ASP A 48 5.64 -0.47 12.61
C ASP A 48 4.46 -0.56 11.64
N ILE A 49 4.01 -1.77 11.34
CA ILE A 49 3.01 -2.04 10.29
C ILE A 49 1.87 -2.86 10.86
N LEU A 50 0.65 -2.34 10.73
CA LEU A 50 -0.59 -3.04 11.07
C LEU A 50 -1.19 -3.66 9.81
N ILE A 51 -1.42 -4.96 9.85
CA ILE A 51 -2.18 -5.69 8.83
C ILE A 51 -3.63 -5.80 9.31
N ILE A 52 -4.55 -5.22 8.57
CA ILE A 52 -5.99 -5.32 8.85
C ILE A 52 -6.60 -6.26 7.82
N SER A 53 -7.25 -7.33 8.27
CA SER A 53 -7.90 -8.31 7.40
C SER A 53 -9.17 -8.87 8.04
N THR A 54 -9.89 -9.74 7.32
CA THR A 54 -11.05 -10.45 7.87
C THR A 54 -10.61 -11.42 8.97
N PRO A 55 -11.51 -11.76 9.92
CA PRO A 55 -11.20 -12.77 10.96
C PRO A 55 -10.76 -14.12 10.36
N GLU A 56 -11.34 -14.51 9.22
CA GLU A 56 -11.05 -15.78 8.54
C GLU A 56 -9.64 -15.80 7.93
N ASP A 57 -9.22 -14.68 7.33
CA ASP A 57 -7.96 -14.60 6.59
C ASP A 57 -6.76 -14.21 7.46
N LEU A 58 -6.98 -13.48 8.56
CA LEU A 58 -5.92 -12.95 9.42
C LEU A 58 -4.92 -14.00 9.92
N PRO A 59 -5.31 -15.24 10.28
CA PRO A 59 -4.37 -16.29 10.65
C PRO A 59 -3.37 -16.63 9.54
N ALA A 60 -3.76 -16.54 8.28
CA ALA A 60 -2.87 -16.81 7.16
C ALA A 60 -1.83 -15.69 6.97
N PHE A 61 -2.21 -14.43 7.16
CA PHE A 61 -1.25 -13.32 7.19
C PHE A 61 -0.25 -13.45 8.33
N ARG A 62 -0.71 -13.85 9.53
CA ARG A 62 0.18 -14.10 10.67
C ARG A 62 1.19 -15.21 10.39
N ARG A 63 0.78 -16.30 9.73
CA ARG A 63 1.71 -17.37 9.33
C ARG A 63 2.72 -16.92 8.29
N LEU A 64 2.30 -16.06 7.35
CA LEU A 64 3.15 -15.58 6.27
C LEU A 64 4.19 -14.57 6.73
N LEU A 65 3.77 -13.56 7.50
CA LEU A 65 4.59 -12.39 7.84
C LEU A 65 5.22 -12.47 9.24
N GLY A 66 4.70 -13.32 10.13
CA GLY A 66 5.21 -13.50 11.50
C GLY A 66 5.16 -12.22 12.33
N SER A 67 6.18 -12.00 13.17
CA SER A 67 6.37 -10.74 13.92
C SER A 67 7.05 -9.65 13.10
N GLY A 68 7.78 -10.04 12.03
CA GLY A 68 8.59 -9.14 11.21
C GLY A 68 9.96 -8.79 11.78
N GLU A 69 10.26 -9.24 13.02
CA GLU A 69 11.55 -8.96 13.67
C GLU A 69 12.74 -9.48 12.85
N ASP A 70 12.54 -10.60 12.17
CA ASP A 70 13.52 -11.23 11.30
C ASP A 70 14.04 -10.31 10.18
N ILE A 71 13.20 -9.42 9.73
CA ILE A 71 13.51 -8.42 8.69
C ILE A 71 13.53 -6.98 9.26
N GLY A 72 13.65 -6.83 10.58
CA GLY A 72 13.82 -5.54 11.24
C GLY A 72 12.58 -4.62 11.22
N VAL A 73 11.38 -5.18 11.03
CA VAL A 73 10.09 -4.49 11.17
C VAL A 73 9.26 -5.11 12.29
N ARG A 74 8.11 -4.51 12.62
CA ARG A 74 7.16 -5.08 13.58
C ARG A 74 5.78 -5.13 12.94
N PHE A 75 5.25 -6.34 12.75
CA PHE A 75 3.90 -6.56 12.30
C PHE A 75 2.95 -6.67 13.49
N SER A 76 1.86 -5.92 13.42
CA SER A 76 0.68 -6.05 14.26
C SER A 76 -0.50 -6.47 13.39
N TYR A 77 -1.54 -7.03 14.00
CA TYR A 77 -2.65 -7.61 13.27
C TYR A 77 -3.97 -7.24 13.93
N ALA A 78 -4.94 -6.76 13.13
CA ALA A 78 -6.28 -6.44 13.61
C ALA A 78 -7.34 -6.99 12.66
N GLU A 79 -8.50 -7.30 13.21
CA GLU A 79 -9.63 -7.83 12.47
C GLU A 79 -10.51 -6.69 11.95
N GLN A 80 -10.97 -6.82 10.70
CA GLN A 80 -12.07 -6.06 10.12
C GLN A 80 -13.24 -7.02 9.90
N PRO A 81 -14.19 -7.14 10.86
CA PRO A 81 -15.27 -8.13 10.75
C PRO A 81 -16.22 -7.87 9.58
N ARG A 82 -16.35 -6.60 9.17
CA ARG A 82 -17.18 -6.18 8.02
C ARG A 82 -16.45 -5.09 7.23
N PRO A 83 -16.47 -5.14 5.89
CA PRO A 83 -15.83 -4.15 5.04
C PRO A 83 -16.68 -2.87 4.93
N GLU A 84 -16.68 -2.05 5.97
CA GLU A 84 -17.49 -0.83 6.08
C GLU A 84 -16.83 0.41 5.44
N GLY A 85 -15.83 0.21 4.59
CA GLY A 85 -15.13 1.27 3.88
C GLY A 85 -13.68 1.47 4.33
N LEU A 86 -12.92 2.24 3.55
CA LEU A 86 -11.46 2.38 3.77
C LEU A 86 -11.15 3.22 5.00
N ALA A 87 -11.97 4.21 5.34
CA ALA A 87 -11.74 5.06 6.52
C ALA A 87 -11.87 4.29 7.84
N GLN A 88 -12.54 3.12 7.84
CA GLN A 88 -12.63 2.23 9.01
C GLN A 88 -11.24 1.77 9.49
N ALA A 89 -10.24 1.71 8.60
CA ALA A 89 -8.88 1.33 8.96
C ALA A 89 -8.28 2.21 10.08
N PHE A 90 -8.62 3.50 10.12
CA PHE A 90 -8.14 4.42 11.14
C PHE A 90 -8.89 4.27 12.47
N ILE A 91 -10.12 3.79 12.43
CA ILE A 91 -10.94 3.50 13.62
C ILE A 91 -10.42 2.21 14.27
N ILE A 92 -10.24 1.14 13.47
CA ILE A 92 -9.66 -0.14 13.92
C ILE A 92 -8.24 0.04 14.41
N GLY A 93 -7.43 0.80 13.67
CA GLY A 93 -6.03 1.04 13.96
C GLY A 93 -5.74 2.12 15.00
N ARG A 94 -6.76 2.70 15.66
CA ARG A 94 -6.62 3.86 16.53
C ARG A 94 -5.54 3.70 17.61
N ASP A 95 -5.59 2.61 18.34
CA ASP A 95 -4.65 2.37 19.45
C ASP A 95 -3.24 2.07 18.94
N PHE A 96 -3.13 1.40 17.78
CA PHE A 96 -1.85 1.17 17.09
C PHE A 96 -1.23 2.47 16.57
N ILE A 97 -2.03 3.37 16.01
CA ILE A 97 -1.58 4.68 15.50
C ILE A 97 -1.08 5.52 16.68
N GLY A 98 -1.81 5.53 17.82
CA GLY A 98 -1.50 6.39 18.95
C GLY A 98 -1.44 7.86 18.54
N ASP A 99 -0.34 8.53 18.85
CA ASP A 99 -0.10 9.95 18.49
C ASP A 99 0.65 10.14 17.17
N ASP A 100 0.99 9.05 16.47
CA ASP A 100 1.79 9.09 15.25
C ASP A 100 0.98 9.54 14.01
N ALA A 101 1.70 10.10 13.02
CA ALA A 101 1.21 10.15 11.65
C ALA A 101 1.14 8.74 11.06
N VAL A 102 0.29 8.51 10.05
CA VAL A 102 0.04 7.18 9.50
C VAL A 102 0.03 7.17 7.98
N CYS A 103 0.59 6.11 7.40
CA CYS A 103 0.43 5.77 5.99
C CYS A 103 -0.54 4.59 5.88
N LEU A 104 -1.57 4.73 5.04
CA LEU A 104 -2.48 3.65 4.65
C LEU A 104 -2.17 3.24 3.22
N VAL A 105 -2.00 1.94 3.00
CA VAL A 105 -1.90 1.35 1.66
C VAL A 105 -2.91 0.22 1.52
N LEU A 106 -3.55 0.15 0.36
CA LEU A 106 -4.47 -0.95 0.05
C LEU A 106 -3.69 -2.21 -0.29
N GLY A 107 -4.09 -3.34 0.27
CA GLY A 107 -3.39 -4.61 0.19
C GLY A 107 -3.31 -5.24 -1.20
N ASP A 108 -4.01 -4.68 -2.17
CA ASP A 108 -4.09 -5.12 -3.56
C ASP A 108 -3.51 -4.11 -4.57
N ASN A 109 -2.85 -3.06 -4.10
CA ASN A 109 -2.22 -2.05 -4.94
C ASN A 109 -0.71 -2.32 -5.08
N ILE A 110 -0.25 -2.31 -6.31
CA ILE A 110 1.16 -2.49 -6.68
C ILE A 110 1.65 -1.21 -7.34
N PHE A 111 2.77 -0.71 -6.86
CA PHE A 111 3.41 0.50 -7.38
C PHE A 111 4.82 0.18 -7.86
N TYR A 112 5.15 0.67 -9.06
CA TYR A 112 6.51 0.58 -9.58
C TYR A 112 6.86 1.85 -10.36
N GLY A 113 8.01 2.44 -10.09
CA GLY A 113 8.47 3.64 -10.81
C GLY A 113 9.73 4.25 -10.20
N GLN A 114 10.51 4.90 -11.06
CA GLN A 114 11.72 5.58 -10.63
C GLN A 114 11.39 6.77 -9.71
N GLY A 115 12.18 6.95 -8.64
CA GLY A 115 12.01 8.06 -7.69
C GLY A 115 10.89 7.84 -6.67
N PHE A 116 10.20 6.70 -6.68
CA PHE A 116 9.07 6.44 -5.80
C PHE A 116 9.41 6.60 -4.32
N THR A 117 10.58 6.07 -3.87
CA THR A 117 11.03 6.22 -2.48
C THR A 117 11.11 7.68 -2.05
N GLY A 118 11.63 8.59 -2.89
CA GLY A 118 11.68 10.03 -2.59
C GLY A 118 10.29 10.64 -2.40
N MET A 119 9.32 10.25 -3.25
CA MET A 119 7.93 10.69 -3.14
C MET A 119 7.28 10.22 -1.83
N LEU A 120 7.53 8.98 -1.43
CA LEU A 120 7.02 8.40 -0.17
C LEU A 120 7.61 9.13 1.05
N LEU A 121 8.92 9.40 1.04
CA LEU A 121 9.60 10.10 2.14
C LEU A 121 9.08 11.54 2.27
N GLU A 122 8.85 12.24 1.16
CA GLU A 122 8.28 13.60 1.17
C GLU A 122 6.84 13.60 1.69
N ALA A 123 5.99 12.69 1.23
CA ALA A 123 4.63 12.56 1.75
C ALA A 123 4.62 12.28 3.27
N GLY A 124 5.54 11.44 3.72
CA GLY A 124 5.74 11.16 5.15
C GLY A 124 6.21 12.39 5.95
N ARG A 125 7.10 13.21 5.38
CA ARG A 125 7.56 14.46 5.98
C ARG A 125 6.41 15.48 6.11
N LEU A 126 5.66 15.71 5.03
CA LEU A 126 4.49 16.60 5.02
C LEU A 126 3.47 16.22 6.10
N ALA A 127 3.20 14.92 6.26
CA ALA A 127 2.26 14.44 7.26
C ALA A 127 2.76 14.68 8.70
N ARG A 128 4.06 14.46 8.97
CA ARG A 128 4.64 14.60 10.33
C ARG A 128 4.91 16.03 10.73
N GLU A 129 5.44 16.83 9.79
CA GLU A 129 6.05 18.13 10.11
C GLU A 129 5.14 19.30 9.75
N GLU A 130 4.32 19.16 8.69
CA GLU A 130 3.46 20.22 8.20
C GLU A 130 1.97 19.99 8.46
N GLY A 131 1.59 18.82 8.99
CA GLY A 131 0.19 18.49 9.24
C GLY A 131 -0.64 18.35 7.96
N GLN A 132 0.00 18.08 6.81
CA GLN A 132 -0.63 17.92 5.51
C GLN A 132 -0.89 16.45 5.20
N ALA A 133 -2.09 16.14 4.71
CA ALA A 133 -2.39 14.86 4.10
C ALA A 133 -1.82 14.82 2.68
N SER A 134 -1.38 13.64 2.23
CA SER A 134 -0.92 13.42 0.86
C SER A 134 -1.68 12.26 0.22
N VAL A 135 -2.19 12.50 -0.99
CA VAL A 135 -2.77 11.49 -1.87
C VAL A 135 -1.95 11.39 -3.14
N PHE A 136 -1.96 10.21 -3.77
CA PHE A 136 -1.24 9.98 -5.02
C PHE A 136 -2.25 9.88 -6.16
N ALA A 137 -2.01 10.62 -7.24
CA ALA A 137 -2.87 10.70 -8.40
C ALA A 137 -2.22 10.08 -9.63
N TYR A 138 -2.94 9.21 -10.30
CA TYR A 138 -2.49 8.49 -11.50
C TYR A 138 -3.48 8.69 -12.66
N PRO A 139 -3.02 9.03 -13.87
CA PRO A 139 -3.91 9.21 -15.02
C PRO A 139 -4.43 7.85 -15.52
N VAL A 140 -5.74 7.72 -15.60
CA VAL A 140 -6.44 6.50 -16.07
C VAL A 140 -7.40 6.80 -17.22
N LYS A 141 -7.83 5.75 -17.95
CA LYS A 141 -8.81 5.86 -19.04
C LYS A 141 -10.25 5.91 -18.54
N ASP A 142 -10.53 5.25 -17.40
CA ASP A 142 -11.87 5.05 -16.83
C ASP A 142 -11.94 5.58 -15.38
N PRO A 143 -11.76 6.90 -15.18
CA PRO A 143 -11.66 7.52 -13.85
C PRO A 143 -12.92 7.36 -12.99
N GLN A 144 -14.10 7.16 -13.59
CA GLN A 144 -15.37 6.94 -12.88
C GLN A 144 -15.38 5.71 -11.98
N ARG A 145 -14.38 4.85 -12.07
CA ARG A 145 -14.24 3.66 -11.19
C ARG A 145 -13.58 3.97 -9.85
N PHE A 146 -12.98 5.14 -9.70
CA PHE A 146 -12.10 5.53 -8.60
C PHE A 146 -12.53 6.83 -7.95
N GLY A 147 -11.96 7.18 -6.82
CA GLY A 147 -11.94 8.57 -6.36
C GLY A 147 -11.16 9.40 -7.37
N VAL A 148 -11.70 10.55 -7.77
CA VAL A 148 -11.09 11.42 -8.79
C VAL A 148 -10.73 12.75 -8.17
N VAL A 149 -9.49 13.19 -8.37
CA VAL A 149 -9.03 14.51 -7.94
C VAL A 149 -8.92 15.45 -9.14
N GLU A 150 -9.47 16.67 -8.99
CA GLU A 150 -9.25 17.78 -9.90
C GLU A 150 -8.15 18.67 -9.33
N VAL A 151 -7.24 19.14 -10.16
CA VAL A 151 -6.12 20.01 -9.76
C VAL A 151 -6.07 21.27 -10.60
N ASP A 152 -5.52 22.34 -10.02
CA ASP A 152 -5.25 23.60 -10.75
C ASP A 152 -3.94 23.54 -11.56
N GLN A 153 -3.58 24.66 -12.19
CA GLN A 153 -2.35 24.79 -12.99
C GLN A 153 -1.06 24.59 -12.18
N LEU A 154 -1.10 24.77 -10.86
CA LEU A 154 0.00 24.54 -9.94
C LEU A 154 -0.05 23.14 -9.31
N PHE A 155 -0.90 22.27 -9.83
CA PHE A 155 -1.12 20.91 -9.35
C PHE A 155 -1.65 20.83 -7.90
N ARG A 156 -2.39 21.85 -7.44
CA ARG A 156 -3.06 21.85 -6.13
C ARG A 156 -4.48 21.30 -6.28
N ALA A 157 -4.92 20.50 -5.30
CA ALA A 157 -6.27 19.94 -5.30
C ALA A 157 -7.34 21.05 -5.28
N VAL A 158 -8.30 20.95 -6.20
CA VAL A 158 -9.49 21.84 -6.28
C VAL A 158 -10.73 21.11 -5.82
N SER A 159 -10.91 19.88 -6.26
CA SER A 159 -12.02 19.03 -5.86
C SER A 159 -11.59 17.56 -5.81
N ILE A 160 -12.31 16.78 -5.04
CA ILE A 160 -12.16 15.32 -4.99
C ILE A 160 -13.56 14.71 -4.90
N GLU A 161 -13.85 13.68 -5.71
CA GLU A 161 -15.16 13.04 -5.78
C GLU A 161 -15.02 11.53 -5.84
N GLU A 162 -15.83 10.80 -5.07
CA GLU A 162 -15.84 9.33 -5.09
C GLU A 162 -16.67 8.81 -6.27
N LYS A 163 -16.04 8.08 -7.17
CA LYS A 163 -16.67 7.42 -8.34
C LYS A 163 -17.69 8.30 -9.07
N PRO A 164 -17.30 9.49 -9.53
CA PRO A 164 -18.21 10.43 -10.14
C PRO A 164 -18.75 9.89 -11.46
N LEU A 165 -20.04 10.09 -11.74
CA LEU A 165 -20.66 9.74 -13.03
C LEU A 165 -20.06 10.52 -14.19
N LYS A 166 -19.66 11.78 -13.94
CA LYS A 166 -19.01 12.68 -14.90
C LYS A 166 -17.72 13.22 -14.27
N PRO A 167 -16.60 12.50 -14.44
CA PRO A 167 -15.32 12.89 -13.84
C PRO A 167 -14.84 14.24 -14.39
N LYS A 168 -14.35 15.12 -13.51
CA LYS A 168 -13.78 16.43 -13.90
C LYS A 168 -12.33 16.33 -14.37
N SER A 169 -11.67 15.22 -14.10
CA SER A 169 -10.31 14.93 -14.55
C SER A 169 -10.15 13.42 -14.81
N ASN A 170 -9.02 13.02 -15.37
CA ASN A 170 -8.63 11.61 -15.50
C ASN A 170 -7.68 11.15 -14.38
N LEU A 171 -7.52 11.92 -13.32
CA LEU A 171 -6.60 11.63 -12.22
C LEU A 171 -7.31 10.81 -11.14
N ALA A 172 -7.12 9.50 -11.18
CA ALA A 172 -7.57 8.59 -10.12
C ALA A 172 -6.70 8.75 -8.88
N VAL A 173 -7.31 8.82 -7.70
CA VAL A 173 -6.61 8.72 -6.43
C VAL A 173 -6.37 7.25 -6.15
N VAL A 174 -5.09 6.87 -6.09
CA VAL A 174 -4.68 5.49 -5.89
C VAL A 174 -4.71 5.09 -4.41
N GLY A 175 -4.67 3.80 -4.12
CA GLY A 175 -4.79 3.25 -2.77
C GLY A 175 -3.54 3.44 -1.89
N LEU A 176 -3.01 4.65 -1.83
CA LEU A 176 -1.86 5.04 -1.02
C LEU A 176 -2.07 6.45 -0.46
N TYR A 177 -2.04 6.55 0.87
CA TYR A 177 -2.41 7.76 1.59
C TYR A 177 -1.48 8.02 2.75
N PHE A 178 -1.04 9.27 2.94
CA PHE A 178 -0.30 9.70 4.12
C PHE A 178 -1.11 10.74 4.86
N TYR A 179 -1.25 10.56 6.17
CA TYR A 179 -2.06 11.46 6.99
C TYR A 179 -1.34 11.84 8.29
N PRO A 180 -1.49 13.08 8.75
CA PRO A 180 -1.16 13.44 10.13
C PRO A 180 -2.10 12.72 11.10
N ASN A 181 -1.76 12.66 12.36
CA ASN A 181 -2.54 11.99 13.41
C ASN A 181 -4.02 12.39 13.46
N SER A 182 -4.34 13.63 13.08
CA SER A 182 -5.72 14.15 13.04
C SER A 182 -6.68 13.29 12.22
N VAL A 183 -6.18 12.38 11.38
CA VAL A 183 -6.99 11.46 10.59
C VAL A 183 -7.85 10.54 11.45
N VAL A 184 -7.37 10.12 12.61
CA VAL A 184 -8.13 9.26 13.53
C VAL A 184 -9.45 9.93 13.95
N ARG A 185 -9.37 11.21 14.32
CA ARG A 185 -10.55 12.00 14.68
C ARG A 185 -11.45 12.30 13.47
N ILE A 186 -10.87 12.60 12.32
CA ILE A 186 -11.62 12.85 11.09
C ILE A 186 -12.37 11.59 10.66
N ALA A 187 -11.72 10.43 10.63
CA ALA A 187 -12.33 9.16 10.26
C ALA A 187 -13.48 8.76 11.20
N ALA A 188 -13.33 9.00 12.51
CA ALA A 188 -14.38 8.75 13.49
C ALA A 188 -15.63 9.65 13.28
N GLY A 189 -15.50 10.77 12.59
CA GLY A 189 -16.60 11.68 12.25
C GLY A 189 -17.17 11.47 10.84
N VAL A 190 -16.64 10.52 10.05
CA VAL A 190 -17.18 10.23 8.71
C VAL A 190 -18.52 9.51 8.83
N THR A 191 -19.53 10.00 8.11
CA THR A 191 -20.82 9.31 7.96
C THR A 191 -20.79 8.38 6.76
N PRO A 192 -21.43 7.20 6.83
CA PRO A 192 -21.52 6.30 5.68
C PRO A 192 -22.13 6.99 4.45
N SER A 193 -21.57 6.72 3.28
CA SER A 193 -22.09 7.19 2.00
C SER A 193 -23.42 6.50 1.64
N ALA A 194 -24.03 6.90 0.52
CA ALA A 194 -25.20 6.20 -0.03
C ALA A 194 -24.95 4.70 -0.31
N ARG A 195 -23.68 4.28 -0.39
CA ARG A 195 -23.26 2.88 -0.54
C ARG A 195 -23.11 2.14 0.80
N GLY A 196 -23.31 2.85 1.92
CA GLY A 196 -23.11 2.31 3.27
C GLY A 196 -21.63 2.23 3.68
N GLU A 197 -20.71 2.89 2.97
CA GLU A 197 -19.27 2.83 3.21
C GLU A 197 -18.73 4.11 3.86
N LEU A 198 -17.80 3.97 4.80
CA LEU A 198 -16.98 5.05 5.34
C LEU A 198 -15.88 5.38 4.32
N GLU A 199 -16.19 6.33 3.43
CA GLU A 199 -15.36 6.63 2.28
C GLU A 199 -14.06 7.34 2.68
N ILE A 200 -12.95 6.90 2.10
CA ILE A 200 -11.67 7.60 2.24
C ILE A 200 -11.73 8.99 1.58
N THR A 201 -12.53 9.14 0.55
CA THR A 201 -12.76 10.41 -0.15
C THR A 201 -13.33 11.47 0.81
N SER A 202 -14.21 11.10 1.73
CA SER A 202 -14.73 12.02 2.76
C SER A 202 -13.63 12.49 3.73
N VAL A 203 -12.67 11.62 4.05
CA VAL A 203 -11.48 12.01 4.82
C VAL A 203 -10.63 13.01 4.03
N ASN A 204 -10.38 12.73 2.75
CA ASN A 204 -9.60 13.61 1.87
C ASN A 204 -10.27 14.98 1.69
N GLU A 205 -11.61 15.02 1.54
CA GLU A 205 -12.38 16.27 1.48
C GLU A 205 -12.22 17.11 2.75
N ALA A 206 -12.17 16.48 3.92
CA ALA A 206 -11.96 17.20 5.18
C ALA A 206 -10.60 17.90 5.22
N TYR A 207 -9.55 17.31 4.65
CA TYR A 207 -8.24 17.95 4.50
C TYR A 207 -8.25 19.00 3.38
N LEU A 208 -8.90 18.73 2.25
CA LEU A 208 -9.04 19.70 1.16
C LEU A 208 -9.71 20.99 1.62
N LYS A 209 -10.83 20.89 2.35
CA LYS A 209 -11.55 22.06 2.90
C LYS A 209 -10.72 22.91 3.85
N LYS A 210 -9.68 22.33 4.46
CA LYS A 210 -8.72 23.04 5.33
C LYS A 210 -7.48 23.57 4.58
N GLY A 211 -7.37 23.31 3.28
CA GLY A 211 -6.18 23.63 2.49
C GLY A 211 -4.97 22.76 2.80
N ASN A 212 -5.16 21.58 3.42
CA ASN A 212 -4.09 20.70 3.89
C ASN A 212 -4.08 19.37 3.15
N LEU A 213 -4.51 19.33 1.88
CA LEU A 213 -4.42 18.15 1.02
C LEU A 213 -3.39 18.37 -0.09
N HIS A 214 -2.29 17.64 -0.02
CA HIS A 214 -1.26 17.61 -1.04
C HIS A 214 -1.55 16.49 -2.06
N VAL A 215 -1.35 16.77 -3.35
CA VAL A 215 -1.51 15.78 -4.43
C VAL A 215 -0.16 15.48 -5.05
N GLN A 216 0.27 14.23 -4.94
CA GLN A 216 1.50 13.75 -5.54
C GLN A 216 1.18 13.06 -6.88
N ARG A 217 1.77 13.54 -7.97
CA ARG A 217 1.52 12.98 -9.29
C ARG A 217 2.42 11.78 -9.58
N LEU A 218 1.82 10.63 -9.84
CA LEU A 218 2.49 9.49 -10.47
C LEU A 218 2.51 9.72 -11.99
N GLY A 219 3.65 10.19 -12.50
CA GLY A 219 3.80 10.59 -13.89
C GLY A 219 4.10 9.43 -14.85
N ARG A 220 4.54 9.76 -16.07
CA ARG A 220 5.02 8.76 -17.05
C ARG A 220 6.19 7.97 -16.46
N GLY A 221 6.22 6.67 -16.71
CA GLY A 221 7.22 5.76 -16.16
C GLY A 221 6.81 5.13 -14.82
N PHE A 222 5.68 5.54 -14.23
CA PHE A 222 5.05 4.80 -13.14
C PHE A 222 4.07 3.76 -13.69
N ALA A 223 4.03 2.62 -13.03
CA ALA A 223 2.97 1.64 -13.12
C ALA A 223 2.23 1.61 -11.77
N TRP A 224 0.93 1.81 -11.82
CA TRP A 224 0.00 1.48 -10.76
C TRP A 224 -0.89 0.35 -11.27
N LEU A 225 -0.87 -0.77 -10.58
CA LEU A 225 -1.57 -1.99 -10.98
C LEU A 225 -2.62 -2.29 -9.90
N ASP A 226 -3.89 -2.17 -10.31
CA ASP A 226 -5.05 -2.57 -9.53
C ASP A 226 -5.35 -4.03 -9.88
N THR A 227 -5.09 -4.95 -8.97
CA THR A 227 -5.29 -6.39 -9.18
C THR A 227 -6.74 -6.83 -8.93
N GLY A 228 -7.70 -5.98 -9.25
CA GLY A 228 -9.14 -6.15 -8.94
C GLY A 228 -9.89 -7.18 -9.77
N THR A 229 -9.33 -7.63 -10.90
CA THR A 229 -9.91 -8.63 -11.81
C THR A 229 -8.88 -9.70 -12.16
N ILE A 230 -9.31 -10.83 -12.73
CA ILE A 230 -8.41 -11.90 -13.18
C ILE A 230 -7.43 -11.38 -14.24
N ASP A 231 -7.92 -10.59 -15.18
CA ASP A 231 -7.08 -10.01 -16.24
C ASP A 231 -6.03 -9.06 -15.65
N SER A 232 -6.44 -8.13 -14.77
CA SER A 232 -5.49 -7.20 -14.15
C SER A 232 -4.48 -7.89 -13.22
N LEU A 233 -4.85 -9.00 -12.58
CA LEU A 233 -3.92 -9.83 -11.80
C LEU A 233 -2.87 -10.49 -12.71
N THR A 234 -3.30 -11.00 -13.86
CA THR A 234 -2.40 -11.61 -14.86
C THR A 234 -1.47 -10.57 -15.47
N GLU A 235 -1.99 -9.39 -15.80
CA GLU A 235 -1.19 -8.25 -16.30
C GLU A 235 -0.15 -7.81 -15.27
N ALA A 236 -0.53 -7.70 -14.00
CA ALA A 236 0.40 -7.37 -12.93
C ALA A 236 1.53 -8.39 -12.80
N SER A 237 1.20 -9.71 -12.83
CA SER A 237 2.20 -10.78 -12.78
C SER A 237 3.16 -10.73 -13.96
N ASN A 238 2.65 -10.51 -15.17
CA ASN A 238 3.47 -10.39 -16.39
C ASN A 238 4.37 -9.15 -16.36
N PHE A 239 3.85 -8.03 -15.85
CA PHE A 239 4.63 -6.80 -15.71
C PHE A 239 5.81 -7.01 -14.76
N ILE A 240 5.56 -7.52 -13.55
CA ILE A 240 6.62 -7.79 -12.56
C ILE A 240 7.64 -8.77 -13.11
N ALA A 241 7.18 -9.89 -13.69
CA ALA A 241 8.07 -10.87 -14.32
C ALA A 241 8.97 -10.27 -15.39
N SER A 242 8.43 -9.36 -16.20
CA SER A 242 9.21 -8.71 -17.28
C SER A 242 10.29 -7.78 -16.72
N ILE A 243 9.98 -7.02 -15.66
CA ILE A 243 10.92 -6.13 -14.99
C ILE A 243 12.05 -6.95 -14.35
N GLU A 244 11.72 -7.93 -13.51
CA GLU A 244 12.70 -8.72 -12.77
C GLU A 244 13.62 -9.51 -13.70
N LYS A 245 13.08 -10.16 -14.73
CA LYS A 245 13.89 -10.92 -15.72
C LYS A 245 14.82 -10.04 -16.52
N ARG A 246 14.47 -8.79 -16.80
CA ARG A 246 15.31 -7.89 -17.61
C ARG A 246 16.36 -7.16 -16.79
N GLN A 247 16.04 -6.81 -15.57
CA GLN A 247 16.90 -5.95 -14.74
C GLN A 247 17.73 -6.75 -13.72
N GLY A 248 17.35 -8.02 -13.46
CA GLY A 248 18.11 -8.91 -12.58
C GLY A 248 17.98 -8.57 -11.10
N PHE A 249 17.00 -7.74 -10.70
CA PHE A 249 16.66 -7.50 -9.30
C PHE A 249 15.23 -7.94 -8.99
N GLN A 250 14.91 -8.05 -7.72
CA GLN A 250 13.58 -8.42 -7.25
C GLN A 250 12.75 -7.18 -6.92
N VAL A 251 11.48 -7.14 -7.35
CA VAL A 251 10.52 -6.10 -6.94
C VAL A 251 9.87 -6.53 -5.64
N ALA A 252 9.78 -5.61 -4.65
CA ALA A 252 9.17 -5.87 -3.35
C ALA A 252 9.82 -7.02 -2.55
N ALA A 253 11.12 -7.25 -2.69
CA ALA A 253 11.87 -8.13 -1.81
C ALA A 253 12.05 -7.45 -0.44
N LEU A 254 11.30 -7.91 0.57
CA LEU A 254 11.26 -7.27 1.89
C LEU A 254 12.62 -7.33 2.58
N GLU A 255 13.31 -8.45 2.45
CA GLU A 255 14.64 -8.70 3.02
C GLU A 255 15.71 -7.77 2.38
N GLU A 256 15.65 -7.56 1.06
CA GLU A 256 16.53 -6.63 0.37
C GLU A 256 16.30 -5.20 0.86
N ILE A 257 15.03 -4.75 0.95
CA ILE A 257 14.69 -3.41 1.43
C ILE A 257 15.25 -3.19 2.84
N SER A 258 15.07 -4.18 3.72
CA SER A 258 15.59 -4.14 5.09
C SER A 258 17.12 -4.07 5.14
N PHE A 259 17.79 -4.84 4.31
CA PHE A 259 19.24 -4.82 4.19
C PHE A 259 19.76 -3.47 3.67
N ARG A 260 19.19 -2.96 2.58
CA ARG A 260 19.56 -1.66 2.00
C ARG A 260 19.29 -0.48 2.93
N LYS A 261 18.31 -0.60 3.80
CA LYS A 261 18.02 0.40 4.85
C LYS A 261 18.85 0.21 6.13
N GLY A 262 19.71 -0.80 6.19
CA GLY A 262 20.54 -1.09 7.36
C GLY A 262 19.75 -1.60 8.57
N TRP A 263 18.55 -2.15 8.36
CA TRP A 263 17.74 -2.71 9.44
C TRP A 263 18.16 -4.13 9.80
N ILE A 264 18.78 -4.84 8.87
CA ILE A 264 19.42 -6.14 9.07
C ILE A 264 20.84 -6.14 8.51
N SER A 265 21.71 -6.99 9.04
CA SER A 265 23.09 -7.19 8.56
C SER A 265 23.14 -8.14 7.35
N ALA A 266 24.29 -8.18 6.67
CA ALA A 266 24.55 -9.15 5.60
C ALA A 266 24.47 -10.59 6.11
N ASP A 267 24.97 -10.87 7.33
CA ASP A 267 24.88 -12.22 7.94
C ASP A 267 23.41 -12.61 8.14
N ARG A 268 22.58 -11.67 8.64
CA ARG A 268 21.14 -11.93 8.79
C ARG A 268 20.48 -12.18 7.44
N LEU A 269 20.83 -11.42 6.40
CA LEU A 269 20.31 -11.64 5.05
C LEU A 269 20.68 -13.04 4.53
N ARG A 270 21.93 -13.52 4.76
CA ARG A 270 22.35 -14.89 4.41
C ARG A 270 21.54 -15.96 5.16
N GLU A 271 21.27 -15.73 6.45
CA GLU A 271 20.42 -16.64 7.24
C GLU A 271 19.02 -16.76 6.65
N LEU A 272 18.41 -15.63 6.28
CA LEU A 272 17.08 -15.59 5.66
C LEU A 272 17.06 -16.24 4.28
N ALA A 273 18.13 -16.10 3.49
CA ALA A 273 18.25 -16.72 2.18
C ALA A 273 18.40 -18.26 2.23
N ARG A 274 19.01 -18.79 3.31
CA ARG A 274 19.36 -20.23 3.43
C ARG A 274 18.19 -21.19 3.21
N PRO A 275 17.01 -21.02 3.79
CA PRO A 275 15.86 -21.90 3.57
C PRO A 275 15.37 -21.88 2.10
N MET A 276 15.68 -20.82 1.36
CA MET A 276 15.27 -20.58 -0.02
C MET A 276 16.40 -20.79 -1.05
N ALA A 277 17.53 -21.37 -0.65
CA ALA A 277 18.71 -21.54 -1.52
C ALA A 277 18.43 -22.35 -2.79
N GLY A 278 17.38 -23.17 -2.79
CA GLY A 278 16.97 -23.98 -3.95
C GLY A 278 16.17 -23.20 -5.01
N ASN A 279 15.81 -21.94 -4.78
CA ASN A 279 15.06 -21.14 -5.73
C ASN A 279 15.76 -19.82 -6.07
N SER A 280 15.30 -19.14 -7.13
CA SER A 280 15.90 -17.90 -7.63
C SER A 280 15.83 -16.74 -6.61
N TYR A 281 14.79 -16.68 -5.79
CA TYR A 281 14.63 -15.64 -4.78
C TYR A 281 15.71 -15.74 -3.70
N GLY A 282 15.91 -16.94 -3.13
CA GLY A 282 16.97 -17.17 -2.13
C GLY A 282 18.37 -17.00 -2.70
N GLN A 283 18.61 -17.42 -3.94
CA GLN A 283 19.89 -17.21 -4.62
C GLN A 283 20.19 -15.72 -4.85
N TYR A 284 19.16 -14.92 -5.19
CA TYR A 284 19.27 -13.48 -5.29
C TYR A 284 19.67 -12.82 -3.96
N LEU A 285 18.98 -13.18 -2.86
CA LEU A 285 19.29 -12.64 -1.54
C LEU A 285 20.71 -13.02 -1.08
N ALA A 286 21.15 -14.23 -1.32
CA ALA A 286 22.51 -14.70 -1.01
C ALA A 286 23.56 -13.89 -1.80
N ALA A 287 23.37 -13.74 -3.09
CA ALA A 287 24.27 -12.94 -3.94
C ALA A 287 24.33 -11.46 -3.50
N LEU A 288 23.20 -10.89 -3.11
CA LEU A 288 23.13 -9.53 -2.57
C LEU A 288 23.91 -9.38 -1.26
N ALA A 289 23.84 -10.38 -0.37
CA ALA A 289 24.54 -10.36 0.90
C ALA A 289 26.07 -10.49 0.73
N ASP A 290 26.53 -11.16 -0.35
CA ASP A 290 27.95 -11.39 -0.61
C ASP A 290 28.62 -10.23 -1.37
N ASN A 291 27.90 -9.58 -2.29
CA ASN A 291 28.47 -8.55 -3.17
C ASN A 291 28.29 -7.12 -2.62
N GLY A 292 27.50 -6.96 -1.57
CA GLY A 292 27.10 -5.63 -1.11
C GLY A 292 26.20 -4.90 -2.11
N CYS A 293 25.80 -3.70 -1.76
CA CYS A 293 25.05 -2.82 -2.68
C CYS A 293 25.99 -1.99 -3.54
#